data_cb4dacb5d515119591ba7d7c7d707159
#
_entry.id   cb4dacb5d515119591ba7d7c7d707159
#
_cell.length_a   1.000
_cell.length_b   1.000
_cell.length_c   1.000
_cell.angle_alpha   90.00
_cell.angle_beta   90.00
_cell.angle_gamma   90.00
#
_symmetry.space_group_name_H-M   'P 1'
#
loop_
_entity.id
_entity.type
_entity.pdbx_description
1 polymer ?
#
loop_
_entity_poly.entity_id
_entity_poly.type
_entity_poly.pdbx_seq_one_letter_code
_entity_poly.pdbx_strand_id
1 'polypeptide(L)'
;MKLRDIIDSPCGLRYVIDSLPLASGYSLRYLMDTEALTAQEDIAAAYSRMREHLSAAGDGNLVSMLHSILCSLKDISHTLSRIEAGNTVDDIELFEVKALILLGRRVSAVLEKASQASIAPHTGDLEDALKVLDPDGTEIASFYIYDSYSPELAALRADIRREADADCRTDLMDREQALEAGIREELCRTLRPSVPALRKLQEELARLDIDLAKAVQMLRMRLCIPEISTSGVTSYKGMYNPYVKEVVERAGGEFTPIDLSFGDGPVVIIGANMGGKTVVLKTAALCQWLFCFGMGIPAEEALIAPRERVFFISGDAQDMGAGLSSFAAEMKAIDGVVRASAEAQDGSRIAAMIDEPARSTNPIEGTALVEALVDILGQREVALLLTTHYNIPSSHCTRLRVRGMEDGKMNYRLCPAPEGDVPHEALNVAESLNISPEWTGKAKKLLEYE
;
A
#
# COMPACT_ATOMS: atom_id res chain seq x y z
N MET A 1 -7.89 -1.92 -8.98
CA MET A 1 -6.43 -2.21 -8.90
C MET A 1 -6.09 -2.43 -7.46
N LYS A 2 -5.47 -3.59 -7.14
CA LYS A 2 -5.09 -3.94 -5.78
C LYS A 2 -3.67 -3.50 -5.46
N LEU A 3 -3.36 -3.32 -4.18
CA LEU A 3 -2.01 -2.94 -3.75
C LEU A 3 -0.94 -3.95 -4.24
N ARG A 4 -1.26 -5.25 -4.20
CA ARG A 4 -0.35 -6.31 -4.70
C ARG A 4 0.04 -6.16 -6.17
N ASP A 5 -0.79 -5.54 -6.99
CA ASP A 5 -0.56 -5.38 -8.43
C ASP A 5 0.51 -4.33 -8.73
N ILE A 6 0.76 -3.40 -7.78
CA ILE A 6 1.65 -2.26 -7.94
C ILE A 6 2.78 -2.19 -6.92
N ILE A 7 2.81 -3.09 -5.95
CA ILE A 7 3.78 -3.06 -4.84
C ILE A 7 5.24 -3.05 -5.33
N ASP A 8 5.51 -3.70 -6.46
CA ASP A 8 6.83 -3.80 -7.07
C ASP A 8 7.18 -2.64 -8.01
N SER A 9 6.31 -1.62 -8.08
CA SER A 9 6.63 -0.41 -8.83
C SER A 9 7.93 0.22 -8.32
N PRO A 10 8.86 0.60 -9.20
CA PRO A 10 10.17 1.11 -8.80
C PRO A 10 10.13 2.54 -8.22
N CYS A 11 8.98 2.97 -7.70
CA CYS A 11 8.80 4.28 -7.05
C CYS A 11 9.14 4.27 -5.54
N GLY A 12 9.42 3.10 -4.94
CA GLY A 12 9.70 2.97 -3.50
C GLY A 12 8.47 2.56 -2.67
N LEU A 13 7.37 2.16 -3.30
CA LEU A 13 6.14 1.76 -2.61
C LEU A 13 6.37 0.57 -1.67
N ARG A 14 7.08 -0.48 -2.13
CA ARG A 14 7.42 -1.65 -1.31
C ARG A 14 8.13 -1.25 -0.01
N TYR A 15 9.12 -0.35 -0.09
CA TYR A 15 9.83 0.13 1.09
C TYR A 15 8.89 0.75 2.14
N VAL A 16 7.92 1.55 1.70
CA VAL A 16 6.93 2.18 2.60
C VAL A 16 5.99 1.14 3.20
N ILE A 17 5.50 0.18 2.40
CA ILE A 17 4.61 -0.88 2.89
C ILE A 17 5.33 -1.83 3.85
N ASP A 18 6.55 -2.26 3.53
CA ASP A 18 7.34 -3.17 4.39
C ASP A 18 7.76 -2.50 5.71
N SER A 19 7.75 -1.16 5.77
CA SER A 19 8.03 -0.40 7.00
C SER A 19 6.81 -0.21 7.92
N LEU A 20 5.61 -0.68 7.54
CA LEU A 20 4.43 -0.67 8.40
C LEU A 20 4.61 -1.66 9.57
N PRO A 21 4.42 -1.22 10.83
CA PRO A 21 4.50 -2.10 11.98
C PRO A 21 3.22 -2.93 12.16
N LEU A 22 2.87 -3.74 11.15
CA LEU A 22 1.71 -4.63 11.21
C LEU A 22 1.96 -5.75 12.22
N ALA A 23 0.94 -6.10 13.01
CA ALA A 23 1.03 -7.15 14.00
C ALA A 23 0.81 -8.55 13.40
N SER A 24 -0.09 -8.68 12.42
CA SER A 24 -0.50 -9.99 11.92
C SER A 24 -0.22 -10.20 10.43
N GLY A 25 0.08 -11.45 10.07
CA GLY A 25 0.19 -11.84 8.66
C GLY A 25 -1.15 -11.78 7.90
N TYR A 26 -2.27 -11.91 8.62
CA TYR A 26 -3.59 -11.73 8.03
C TYR A 26 -3.82 -10.27 7.63
N SER A 27 -3.46 -9.31 8.50
CA SER A 27 -3.57 -7.87 8.20
C SER A 27 -2.73 -7.48 6.99
N LEU A 28 -1.51 -8.01 6.85
CA LEU A 28 -0.68 -7.77 5.67
C LEU A 28 -1.37 -8.30 4.40
N ARG A 29 -1.90 -9.53 4.43
CA ARG A 29 -2.62 -10.12 3.30
C ARG A 29 -3.86 -9.30 2.94
N TYR A 30 -4.64 -8.89 3.94
CA TYR A 30 -5.81 -8.05 3.76
C TYR A 30 -5.44 -6.70 3.11
N LEU A 31 -4.37 -6.05 3.58
CA LEU A 31 -3.85 -4.81 3.00
C LEU A 31 -3.42 -5.01 1.52
N MET A 32 -2.72 -6.10 1.22
CA MET A 32 -2.28 -6.41 -0.15
C MET A 32 -3.45 -6.65 -1.12
N ASP A 33 -4.60 -7.12 -0.60
CA ASP A 33 -5.82 -7.33 -1.37
C ASP A 33 -6.73 -6.09 -1.45
N THR A 34 -6.40 -5.02 -0.72
CA THR A 34 -7.17 -3.78 -0.72
C THR A 34 -7.10 -3.12 -2.10
N GLU A 35 -8.24 -2.64 -2.58
CA GLU A 35 -8.35 -1.88 -3.82
C GLU A 35 -8.03 -0.41 -3.59
N ALA A 36 -7.43 0.23 -4.60
CA ALA A 36 -7.17 1.66 -4.59
C ALA A 36 -8.48 2.45 -4.54
N LEU A 37 -8.55 3.40 -3.63
CA LEU A 37 -9.65 4.33 -3.49
C LEU A 37 -9.62 5.35 -4.65
N THR A 38 -10.74 5.54 -5.29
CA THR A 38 -10.89 6.45 -6.44
C THR A 38 -11.95 7.53 -6.22
N ALA A 39 -12.96 7.25 -5.38
CA ALA A 39 -13.97 8.22 -5.01
C ALA A 39 -13.49 9.14 -3.90
N GLN A 40 -13.77 10.43 -4.02
CA GLN A 40 -13.36 11.44 -3.06
C GLN A 40 -13.90 11.15 -1.64
N GLU A 41 -15.12 10.65 -1.55
CA GLU A 41 -15.78 10.31 -0.29
C GLU A 41 -15.07 9.17 0.44
N ASP A 42 -14.66 8.13 -0.30
CA ASP A 42 -13.95 6.98 0.27
C ASP A 42 -12.55 7.38 0.77
N ILE A 43 -11.86 8.23 -0.01
CA ILE A 43 -10.56 8.79 0.38
C ILE A 43 -10.71 9.65 1.63
N ALA A 44 -11.72 10.53 1.68
CA ALA A 44 -11.99 11.37 2.85
C ALA A 44 -12.29 10.52 4.09
N ALA A 45 -13.08 9.46 3.94
CA ALA A 45 -13.38 8.51 5.01
C ALA A 45 -12.11 7.78 5.49
N ALA A 46 -11.20 7.39 4.59
CA ALA A 46 -9.93 6.77 4.97
C ALA A 46 -9.04 7.71 5.79
N TYR A 47 -8.93 8.98 5.41
CA TYR A 47 -8.18 9.97 6.19
C TYR A 47 -8.87 10.40 7.48
N SER A 48 -10.21 10.34 7.55
CA SER A 48 -10.94 10.53 8.81
C SER A 48 -10.59 9.41 9.81
N ARG A 49 -10.64 8.15 9.39
CA ARG A 49 -10.21 7.02 10.23
C ARG A 49 -8.76 7.14 10.67
N MET A 50 -7.85 7.55 9.77
CA MET A 50 -6.46 7.78 10.15
C MET A 50 -6.32 8.81 11.27
N ARG A 51 -7.08 9.94 11.22
CA ARG A 51 -7.08 10.95 12.28
C ARG A 51 -7.57 10.40 13.62
N GLU A 52 -8.57 9.52 13.59
CA GLU A 52 -9.10 8.85 14.80
C GLU A 52 -8.04 7.97 15.46
N HIS A 53 -7.18 7.30 14.66
CA HIS A 53 -6.14 6.43 15.18
C HIS A 53 -4.87 7.16 15.65
N LEU A 54 -4.68 8.45 15.30
CA LEU A 54 -3.48 9.21 15.68
C LEU A 54 -3.32 9.35 17.20
N SER A 55 -4.41 9.51 17.92
CA SER A 55 -4.38 9.60 19.39
C SER A 55 -3.86 8.28 20.00
N ALA A 56 -4.37 7.16 19.53
CA ALA A 56 -3.92 5.83 19.97
C ALA A 56 -2.47 5.56 19.56
N ALA A 57 -2.07 5.97 18.34
CA ALA A 57 -0.71 5.81 17.83
C ALA A 57 0.33 6.64 18.61
N GLY A 58 -0.08 7.73 19.24
CA GLY A 58 0.78 8.56 20.10
C GLY A 58 1.08 7.92 21.48
N ASP A 59 0.30 6.92 21.90
CA ASP A 59 0.55 6.17 23.14
C ASP A 59 1.35 4.89 22.84
N GLY A 60 2.66 4.94 23.02
CA GLY A 60 3.54 3.81 22.75
C GLY A 60 3.25 2.55 23.59
N ASN A 61 2.68 2.70 24.81
CA ASN A 61 2.28 1.56 25.63
C ASN A 61 1.03 0.89 25.06
N LEU A 62 0.04 1.68 24.66
CA LEU A 62 -1.17 1.17 24.01
C LEU A 62 -0.84 0.47 22.70
N VAL A 63 -0.01 1.08 21.86
CA VAL A 63 0.46 0.47 20.60
C VAL A 63 1.14 -0.87 20.84
N SER A 64 2.06 -0.94 21.80
CA SER A 64 2.78 -2.19 22.13
C SER A 64 1.82 -3.26 22.64
N MET A 65 0.84 -2.90 23.46
CA MET A 65 -0.17 -3.81 23.99
C MET A 65 -1.09 -4.33 22.86
N LEU A 66 -1.61 -3.45 22.03
CA LEU A 66 -2.46 -3.84 20.90
C LEU A 66 -1.70 -4.72 19.90
N HIS A 67 -0.46 -4.35 19.56
CA HIS A 67 0.39 -5.15 18.69
C HIS A 67 0.59 -6.58 19.25
N SER A 68 0.91 -6.71 20.54
CA SER A 68 1.07 -8.02 21.19
C SER A 68 -0.20 -8.86 21.13
N ILE A 69 -1.37 -8.24 21.27
CA ILE A 69 -2.66 -8.94 21.19
C ILE A 69 -2.97 -9.33 19.74
N LEU A 70 -2.83 -8.40 18.80
CA LEU A 70 -3.15 -8.59 17.38
C LEU A 70 -2.19 -9.55 16.65
N CYS A 71 -1.00 -9.82 17.19
CA CYS A 71 -0.11 -10.89 16.69
C CYS A 71 -0.78 -12.27 16.64
N SER A 72 -1.83 -12.49 17.44
CA SER A 72 -2.58 -13.75 17.45
C SER A 72 -3.73 -13.80 16.45
N LEU A 73 -3.98 -12.73 15.70
CA LEU A 73 -5.00 -12.70 14.64
C LEU A 73 -4.60 -13.63 13.49
N LYS A 74 -5.39 -14.66 13.27
CA LYS A 74 -5.21 -15.65 12.20
C LYS A 74 -6.23 -15.47 11.08
N ASP A 75 -5.88 -15.99 9.90
CA ASP A 75 -6.81 -16.12 8.80
C ASP A 75 -7.65 -17.39 8.96
N ILE A 76 -8.88 -17.24 9.39
CA ILE A 76 -9.84 -18.34 9.50
C ILE A 76 -10.92 -18.29 8.43
N SER A 77 -10.70 -17.54 7.33
CA SER A 77 -11.68 -17.37 6.25
C SER A 77 -12.10 -18.71 5.63
N HIS A 78 -11.18 -19.68 5.55
CA HIS A 78 -11.47 -21.03 5.06
C HIS A 78 -12.40 -21.79 6.00
N THR A 79 -12.12 -21.80 7.31
CA THR A 79 -12.96 -22.40 8.35
C THR A 79 -14.36 -21.82 8.32
N LEU A 80 -14.49 -20.48 8.26
CA LEU A 80 -15.78 -19.81 8.17
C LEU A 80 -16.56 -20.20 6.89
N SER A 81 -15.87 -20.34 5.77
CA SER A 81 -16.49 -20.80 4.50
C SER A 81 -16.97 -22.24 4.58
N ARG A 82 -16.25 -23.13 5.29
CA ARG A 82 -16.68 -24.52 5.53
C ARG A 82 -17.93 -24.58 6.39
N ILE A 83 -18.00 -23.83 7.49
CA ILE A 83 -19.16 -23.76 8.39
C ILE A 83 -20.38 -23.21 7.60
N GLU A 84 -20.19 -22.16 6.82
CA GLU A 84 -21.23 -21.55 6.00
C GLU A 84 -21.81 -22.54 4.97
N ALA A 85 -20.94 -23.35 4.35
CA ALA A 85 -21.35 -24.42 3.43
C ALA A 85 -22.03 -25.62 4.11
N GLY A 86 -22.08 -25.65 5.45
CA GLY A 86 -22.68 -26.74 6.23
C GLY A 86 -21.76 -27.93 6.47
N ASN A 87 -20.45 -27.75 6.30
CA ASN A 87 -19.46 -28.79 6.61
C ASN A 87 -19.11 -28.74 8.11
N THR A 88 -18.83 -29.92 8.66
CA THR A 88 -18.27 -30.03 10.02
C THR A 88 -16.79 -29.69 9.99
N VAL A 89 -16.35 -28.89 10.96
CA VAL A 89 -14.94 -28.53 11.18
C VAL A 89 -14.39 -29.25 12.42
N ASP A 90 -13.08 -29.29 12.55
CA ASP A 90 -12.42 -29.97 13.68
C ASP A 90 -12.30 -29.08 14.93
N ASP A 91 -11.76 -29.65 16.01
CA ASP A 91 -11.60 -28.96 17.30
C ASP A 91 -10.62 -27.80 17.22
N ILE A 92 -9.62 -27.88 16.34
CA ILE A 92 -8.64 -26.80 16.13
C ILE A 92 -9.33 -25.63 15.43
N GLU A 93 -10.13 -25.92 14.41
CA GLU A 93 -10.91 -24.91 13.68
C GLU A 93 -11.95 -24.24 14.60
N LEU A 94 -12.65 -25.00 15.45
CA LEU A 94 -13.59 -24.46 16.45
C LEU A 94 -12.85 -23.60 17.49
N PHE A 95 -11.65 -24.05 17.93
CA PHE A 95 -10.79 -23.23 18.77
C PHE A 95 -10.43 -21.90 18.12
N GLU A 96 -10.07 -21.88 16.83
CA GLU A 96 -9.72 -20.65 16.11
C GLU A 96 -10.90 -19.67 16.02
N VAL A 97 -12.13 -20.19 15.87
CA VAL A 97 -13.35 -19.35 15.91
C VAL A 97 -13.54 -18.76 17.32
N LYS A 98 -13.43 -19.57 18.39
CA LYS A 98 -13.49 -19.09 19.79
C LYS A 98 -12.41 -18.04 20.04
N ALA A 99 -11.17 -18.31 19.63
CA ALA A 99 -10.03 -17.42 19.80
C ALA A 99 -10.24 -16.06 19.12
N LEU A 100 -10.85 -16.02 17.92
CA LEU A 100 -11.18 -14.78 17.24
C LEU A 100 -12.15 -13.91 18.06
N ILE A 101 -13.20 -14.50 18.65
CA ILE A 101 -14.17 -13.76 19.47
C ILE A 101 -13.49 -13.21 20.73
N LEU A 102 -12.72 -14.04 21.42
CA LEU A 102 -11.97 -13.63 22.63
C LEU A 102 -10.94 -12.55 22.31
N LEU A 103 -10.29 -12.63 21.15
CA LEU A 103 -9.36 -11.61 20.66
C LEU A 103 -10.08 -10.26 20.50
N GLY A 104 -11.24 -10.23 19.82
CA GLY A 104 -12.04 -9.04 19.67
C GLY A 104 -12.42 -8.40 21.00
N ARG A 105 -12.94 -9.20 21.95
CA ARG A 105 -13.28 -8.73 23.31
C ARG A 105 -12.07 -8.14 24.03
N ARG A 106 -10.92 -8.81 23.95
CA ARG A 106 -9.69 -8.34 24.59
C ARG A 106 -9.20 -7.01 24.01
N VAL A 107 -9.27 -6.85 22.67
CA VAL A 107 -8.93 -5.59 21.99
C VAL A 107 -9.89 -4.49 22.41
N SER A 108 -11.20 -4.72 22.40
CA SER A 108 -12.20 -3.75 22.84
C SER A 108 -11.98 -3.29 24.28
N ALA A 109 -11.75 -4.23 25.21
CA ALA A 109 -11.50 -3.91 26.61
C ALA A 109 -10.24 -3.06 26.84
N VAL A 110 -9.19 -3.27 26.04
CA VAL A 110 -7.96 -2.45 26.08
C VAL A 110 -8.24 -1.06 25.57
N LEU A 111 -8.95 -0.92 24.45
CA LEU A 111 -9.29 0.37 23.85
C LEU A 111 -10.24 1.18 24.72
N GLU A 112 -11.23 0.55 25.36
CA GLU A 112 -12.13 1.18 26.31
C GLU A 112 -11.37 1.76 27.52
N LYS A 113 -10.46 1.00 28.12
CA LYS A 113 -9.61 1.46 29.22
C LYS A 113 -8.70 2.63 28.81
N ALA A 114 -8.29 2.68 27.57
CA ALA A 114 -7.47 3.78 27.01
C ALA A 114 -8.32 4.97 26.53
N SER A 115 -9.63 4.97 26.75
CA SER A 115 -10.56 5.99 26.23
C SER A 115 -10.55 6.12 24.70
N GLN A 116 -10.32 5.01 24.01
CA GLN A 116 -10.27 4.87 22.54
C GLN A 116 -11.41 3.97 22.03
N ALA A 117 -12.55 3.94 22.72
CA ALA A 117 -13.68 3.04 22.38
C ALA A 117 -14.24 3.28 20.96
N SER A 118 -14.04 4.47 20.38
CA SER A 118 -14.52 4.81 19.03
C SER A 118 -13.90 3.97 17.92
N ILE A 119 -12.71 3.43 18.14
CA ILE A 119 -11.99 2.57 17.18
C ILE A 119 -12.04 1.09 17.54
N ALA A 120 -12.82 0.72 18.57
CA ALA A 120 -12.94 -0.66 19.02
C ALA A 120 -13.76 -1.51 18.04
N PRO A 121 -13.38 -2.78 17.80
CA PRO A 121 -14.16 -3.70 16.99
C PRO A 121 -15.50 -4.05 17.65
N HIS A 122 -16.53 -4.33 16.85
CA HIS A 122 -17.85 -4.67 17.33
C HIS A 122 -17.96 -6.15 17.63
N THR A 123 -18.20 -6.51 18.89
CA THR A 123 -18.28 -7.91 19.37
C THR A 123 -19.66 -8.32 19.91
N GLY A 124 -20.60 -7.37 20.06
CA GLY A 124 -21.89 -7.61 20.72
C GLY A 124 -22.75 -8.68 20.05
N ASP A 125 -22.69 -8.79 18.73
CA ASP A 125 -23.48 -9.78 17.95
C ASP A 125 -22.93 -11.22 18.09
N LEU A 126 -21.83 -11.46 18.80
CA LEU A 126 -21.13 -12.74 18.90
C LEU A 126 -21.23 -13.39 20.31
N GLU A 127 -22.01 -12.81 21.22
CA GLU A 127 -22.20 -13.36 22.57
C GLU A 127 -22.76 -14.78 22.56
N ASP A 128 -23.76 -15.03 21.71
CA ASP A 128 -24.35 -16.36 21.61
C ASP A 128 -23.42 -17.37 20.94
N ALA A 129 -22.63 -16.94 19.94
CA ALA A 129 -21.59 -17.79 19.34
C ALA A 129 -20.50 -18.14 20.37
N LEU A 130 -20.13 -17.20 21.23
CA LEU A 130 -19.18 -17.49 22.31
C LEU A 130 -19.75 -18.48 23.32
N LYS A 131 -21.02 -18.32 23.78
CA LYS A 131 -21.67 -19.28 24.69
C LYS A 131 -21.71 -20.70 24.12
N VAL A 132 -21.91 -20.82 22.80
CA VAL A 132 -21.86 -22.12 22.10
C VAL A 132 -20.46 -22.76 22.19
N LEU A 133 -19.39 -21.96 22.05
CA LEU A 133 -18.00 -22.44 22.09
C LEU A 133 -17.37 -22.46 23.49
N ASP A 134 -18.01 -21.83 24.45
CA ASP A 134 -17.56 -21.73 25.86
C ASP A 134 -18.74 -21.88 26.80
N PRO A 135 -19.37 -23.07 26.84
CA PRO A 135 -20.58 -23.31 27.62
C PRO A 135 -20.39 -23.12 29.12
N ASP A 136 -19.16 -23.32 29.60
CA ASP A 136 -18.78 -23.15 31.01
C ASP A 136 -18.39 -21.70 31.38
N GLY A 137 -18.32 -20.79 30.39
CA GLY A 137 -18.00 -19.37 30.56
C GLY A 137 -16.60 -19.11 31.13
N THR A 138 -15.65 -19.95 30.79
CA THR A 138 -14.27 -19.85 31.31
C THR A 138 -13.44 -18.78 30.66
N GLU A 139 -13.79 -18.36 29.46
CA GLU A 139 -13.05 -17.41 28.58
C GLU A 139 -11.57 -17.80 28.39
N ILE A 140 -11.24 -19.07 28.53
CA ILE A 140 -9.88 -19.60 28.34
C ILE A 140 -9.68 -19.87 26.84
N ALA A 141 -8.51 -19.47 26.30
CA ALA A 141 -8.09 -19.74 24.93
C ALA A 141 -7.71 -21.23 24.74
N SER A 142 -8.69 -22.11 24.93
CA SER A 142 -8.62 -23.54 24.65
C SER A 142 -9.98 -24.02 24.18
N PHE A 143 -10.00 -25.12 23.43
CA PHE A 143 -11.23 -25.79 23.02
C PHE A 143 -11.01 -27.30 22.93
N TYR A 144 -11.98 -28.02 23.41
CA TYR A 144 -12.21 -29.45 23.23
C TYR A 144 -13.71 -29.68 23.40
N ILE A 145 -14.22 -30.82 23.04
CA ILE A 145 -15.63 -31.11 23.28
C ILE A 145 -15.86 -31.28 24.79
N TYR A 146 -16.48 -30.26 25.40
CA TYR A 146 -16.69 -30.20 26.85
C TYR A 146 -17.75 -31.23 27.31
N ASP A 147 -17.62 -31.74 28.56
CA ASP A 147 -18.61 -32.62 29.16
C ASP A 147 -19.98 -31.95 29.30
N SER A 148 -20.02 -30.64 29.41
CA SER A 148 -21.25 -29.82 29.48
C SER A 148 -22.10 -29.83 28.20
N TYR A 149 -21.56 -30.26 27.04
CA TYR A 149 -22.36 -30.37 25.80
C TYR A 149 -23.35 -31.54 25.84
N SER A 150 -23.03 -32.63 26.55
CA SER A 150 -23.90 -33.84 26.63
C SER A 150 -23.71 -34.59 27.93
N PRO A 151 -24.80 -34.82 28.69
CA PRO A 151 -24.76 -35.70 29.87
C PRO A 151 -24.30 -37.13 29.52
N GLU A 152 -24.63 -37.62 28.31
CA GLU A 152 -24.23 -38.93 27.82
C GLU A 152 -22.70 -39.01 27.64
N LEU A 153 -22.10 -37.96 27.03
CA LEU A 153 -20.65 -37.87 26.87
C LEU A 153 -19.94 -37.83 28.24
N ALA A 154 -20.45 -37.04 29.18
CA ALA A 154 -19.90 -36.95 30.54
C ALA A 154 -19.94 -38.34 31.27
N ALA A 155 -21.05 -39.05 31.15
CA ALA A 155 -21.17 -40.40 31.73
C ALA A 155 -20.22 -41.39 31.05
N LEU A 156 -20.17 -41.39 29.72
CA LEU A 156 -19.29 -42.29 28.96
C LEU A 156 -17.81 -42.05 29.27
N ARG A 157 -17.34 -40.81 29.39
CA ARG A 157 -15.99 -40.47 29.82
C ARG A 157 -15.69 -40.91 31.27
N ALA A 158 -16.71 -40.88 32.16
CA ALA A 158 -16.59 -41.41 33.51
C ALA A 158 -16.42 -42.95 33.51
N ASP A 159 -17.14 -43.65 32.62
CA ASP A 159 -17.05 -45.10 32.44
C ASP A 159 -15.68 -45.50 31.83
N ILE A 160 -15.20 -44.80 30.81
CA ILE A 160 -13.85 -44.99 30.21
C ILE A 160 -12.76 -44.88 31.29
N ARG A 161 -12.89 -43.91 32.21
CA ARG A 161 -11.92 -43.72 33.30
C ARG A 161 -11.93 -44.87 34.30
N ARG A 162 -13.03 -45.58 34.43
CA ARG A 162 -13.20 -46.71 35.40
C ARG A 162 -12.90 -48.07 34.78
N GLU A 163 -13.00 -48.17 33.43
CA GLU A 163 -12.83 -49.42 32.74
C GLU A 163 -11.38 -49.91 32.75
N ALA A 164 -11.14 -51.12 33.23
CA ALA A 164 -9.82 -51.71 33.31
C ALA A 164 -9.49 -52.63 32.12
N ASP A 165 -10.54 -53.23 31.50
CA ASP A 165 -10.40 -54.09 30.35
C ASP A 165 -10.08 -53.29 29.08
N ALA A 166 -9.05 -53.68 28.34
CA ALA A 166 -8.55 -52.91 27.18
C ALA A 166 -9.52 -52.96 25.99
N ASP A 167 -10.17 -54.09 25.75
CA ASP A 167 -11.08 -54.24 24.60
C ASP A 167 -12.38 -53.48 24.90
N CYS A 168 -12.95 -53.62 26.10
CA CYS A 168 -14.12 -52.83 26.51
C CYS A 168 -13.85 -51.33 26.50
N ARG A 169 -12.65 -50.89 26.89
CA ARG A 169 -12.25 -49.48 26.86
C ARG A 169 -12.19 -48.99 25.41
N THR A 170 -11.69 -49.77 24.46
CA THR A 170 -11.66 -49.40 23.03
C THR A 170 -13.07 -49.20 22.51
N ASP A 171 -14.01 -50.09 22.77
CA ASP A 171 -15.41 -49.94 22.37
C ASP A 171 -16.05 -48.66 22.94
N LEU A 172 -15.75 -48.33 24.20
CA LEU A 172 -16.23 -47.08 24.83
C LEU A 172 -15.61 -45.83 24.15
N MET A 173 -14.31 -45.88 23.79
CA MET A 173 -13.62 -44.80 23.10
C MET A 173 -14.18 -44.57 21.67
N ASP A 174 -14.53 -45.63 20.95
CA ASP A 174 -15.18 -45.55 19.64
C ASP A 174 -16.55 -44.84 19.72
N ARG A 175 -17.29 -45.15 20.81
CA ARG A 175 -18.56 -44.49 21.12
C ARG A 175 -18.37 -43.02 21.48
N GLU A 176 -17.32 -42.69 22.27
CA GLU A 176 -16.93 -41.30 22.58
C GLU A 176 -16.70 -40.51 21.29
N GLN A 177 -15.87 -41.05 20.37
CA GLN A 177 -15.60 -40.38 19.08
C GLN A 177 -16.86 -40.15 18.26
N ALA A 178 -17.78 -41.11 18.22
CA ALA A 178 -19.04 -40.95 17.52
C ALA A 178 -19.93 -39.87 18.14
N LEU A 179 -20.02 -39.78 19.47
CA LEU A 179 -20.75 -38.70 20.16
C LEU A 179 -20.11 -37.35 19.92
N GLU A 180 -18.76 -37.23 20.02
CA GLU A 180 -18.06 -36.02 19.76
C GLU A 180 -18.26 -35.53 18.28
N ALA A 181 -18.25 -36.43 17.31
CA ALA A 181 -18.53 -36.11 15.94
C ALA A 181 -19.93 -35.49 15.76
N GLY A 182 -20.95 -36.08 16.43
CA GLY A 182 -22.32 -35.54 16.43
C GLY A 182 -22.40 -34.14 17.08
N ILE A 183 -21.67 -33.96 18.20
CA ILE A 183 -21.60 -32.65 18.88
C ILE A 183 -20.92 -31.62 17.98
N ARG A 184 -19.82 -31.96 17.29
CA ARG A 184 -19.16 -31.03 16.34
C ARG A 184 -20.11 -30.61 15.22
N GLU A 185 -20.90 -31.55 14.66
CA GLU A 185 -21.89 -31.23 13.64
C GLU A 185 -22.92 -30.24 14.17
N GLU A 186 -23.45 -30.47 15.38
CA GLU A 186 -24.41 -29.58 16.03
C GLU A 186 -23.83 -28.20 16.31
N LEU A 187 -22.58 -28.11 16.80
CA LEU A 187 -21.88 -26.85 17.02
C LEU A 187 -21.72 -26.06 15.73
N CYS A 188 -21.27 -26.70 14.63
CA CYS A 188 -21.15 -26.08 13.34
C CYS A 188 -22.50 -25.56 12.81
N ARG A 189 -23.56 -26.33 12.99
CA ARG A 189 -24.94 -25.94 12.59
C ARG A 189 -25.39 -24.71 13.38
N THR A 190 -25.12 -24.67 14.68
CA THR A 190 -25.51 -23.57 15.57
C THR A 190 -24.68 -22.30 15.31
N LEU A 191 -23.40 -22.43 14.95
CA LEU A 191 -22.53 -21.31 14.62
C LEU A 191 -22.79 -20.69 13.25
N ARG A 192 -23.39 -21.44 12.31
CA ARG A 192 -23.59 -21.02 10.92
C ARG A 192 -24.26 -19.64 10.78
N PRO A 193 -25.31 -19.27 11.53
CA PRO A 193 -25.91 -17.94 11.46
C PRO A 193 -24.96 -16.81 11.87
N SER A 194 -23.95 -17.11 12.69
CA SER A 194 -22.98 -16.12 13.18
C SER A 194 -21.79 -15.89 12.24
N VAL A 195 -21.65 -16.67 11.15
CA VAL A 195 -20.52 -16.56 10.22
C VAL A 195 -20.37 -15.14 9.63
N PRO A 196 -21.40 -14.43 9.22
CA PRO A 196 -21.26 -13.05 8.73
C PRO A 196 -20.66 -12.11 9.78
N ALA A 197 -21.09 -12.22 11.05
CA ALA A 197 -20.57 -11.42 12.14
C ALA A 197 -19.11 -11.78 12.47
N LEU A 198 -18.75 -13.08 12.42
CA LEU A 198 -17.37 -13.53 12.58
C LEU A 198 -16.43 -13.01 11.50
N ARG A 199 -16.87 -13.02 10.22
CA ARG A 199 -16.11 -12.42 9.11
C ARG A 199 -15.90 -10.93 9.34
N LYS A 200 -16.97 -10.23 9.71
CA LYS A 200 -16.92 -8.80 9.99
C LYS A 200 -15.93 -8.49 11.12
N LEU A 201 -15.96 -9.24 12.22
CA LEU A 201 -15.01 -9.09 13.32
C LEU A 201 -13.56 -9.30 12.86
N GLN A 202 -13.29 -10.34 12.06
CA GLN A 202 -11.97 -10.62 11.52
C GLN A 202 -11.46 -9.47 10.64
N GLU A 203 -12.32 -8.90 9.79
CA GLU A 203 -11.99 -7.75 8.95
C GLU A 203 -11.77 -6.47 9.78
N GLU A 204 -12.62 -6.21 10.79
CA GLU A 204 -12.48 -5.05 11.67
C GLU A 204 -11.16 -5.08 12.45
N LEU A 205 -10.75 -6.26 12.94
CA LEU A 205 -9.46 -6.43 13.61
C LEU A 205 -8.29 -6.21 12.65
N ALA A 206 -8.37 -6.68 11.41
CA ALA A 206 -7.34 -6.44 10.41
C ALA A 206 -7.27 -4.95 10.03
N ARG A 207 -8.41 -4.28 9.87
CA ARG A 207 -8.46 -2.84 9.59
C ARG A 207 -7.89 -2.02 10.75
N LEU A 208 -8.21 -2.38 11.99
CA LEU A 208 -7.65 -1.73 13.18
C LEU A 208 -6.12 -1.84 13.19
N ASP A 209 -5.57 -3.05 12.93
CA ASP A 209 -4.12 -3.27 12.86
C ASP A 209 -3.49 -2.38 11.76
N ILE A 210 -4.10 -2.34 10.57
CA ILE A 210 -3.62 -1.57 9.43
C ILE A 210 -3.69 -0.06 9.72
N ASP A 211 -4.83 0.45 10.19
CA ASP A 211 -5.02 1.89 10.41
C ASP A 211 -4.14 2.38 11.57
N LEU A 212 -3.95 1.57 12.62
CA LEU A 212 -3.00 1.85 13.68
C LEU A 212 -1.54 1.84 13.17
N ALA A 213 -1.17 0.85 12.35
CA ALA A 213 0.17 0.76 11.77
C ALA A 213 0.47 1.95 10.85
N LYS A 214 -0.50 2.39 10.02
CA LYS A 214 -0.40 3.61 9.20
C LYS A 214 -0.21 4.85 10.06
N ALA A 215 -0.99 5.00 11.13
CA ALA A 215 -0.89 6.14 12.05
C ALA A 215 0.48 6.17 12.77
N VAL A 216 0.97 5.02 13.25
CA VAL A 216 2.31 4.89 13.85
C VAL A 216 3.41 5.23 12.85
N GLN A 217 3.32 4.72 11.62
CA GLN A 217 4.27 5.03 10.56
C GLN A 217 4.27 6.52 10.24
N MET A 218 3.10 7.14 10.17
CA MET A 218 2.95 8.56 9.91
C MET A 218 3.70 9.41 10.96
N LEU A 219 3.53 9.09 12.24
CA LEU A 219 4.24 9.79 13.31
C LEU A 219 5.76 9.56 13.25
N ARG A 220 6.19 8.30 13.05
CA ARG A 220 7.59 7.92 12.99
C ARG A 220 8.35 8.54 11.83
N MET A 221 7.74 8.57 10.65
CA MET A 221 8.35 9.07 9.42
C MET A 221 8.02 10.55 9.16
N ARG A 222 7.22 11.20 10.02
CA ARG A 222 6.75 12.58 9.86
C ARG A 222 6.03 12.82 8.52
N LEU A 223 5.12 11.91 8.19
CA LEU A 223 4.28 12.03 6.99
C LEU A 223 3.13 13.01 7.29
N CYS A 224 2.59 13.66 6.26
CA CYS A 224 1.43 14.54 6.41
C CYS A 224 0.13 13.82 6.01
N ILE A 225 -0.99 14.31 6.52
CA ILE A 225 -2.33 14.00 6.00
C ILE A 225 -2.61 15.01 4.89
N PRO A 226 -2.86 14.58 3.65
CA PRO A 226 -3.10 15.49 2.55
C PRO A 226 -4.48 16.15 2.64
N GLU A 227 -4.61 17.34 2.05
CA GLU A 227 -5.89 17.90 1.65
C GLU A 227 -6.32 17.27 0.31
N ILE A 228 -7.64 17.08 0.15
CA ILE A 228 -8.21 16.53 -1.08
C ILE A 228 -8.53 17.68 -2.02
N SER A 229 -7.90 17.71 -3.17
CA SER A 229 -8.13 18.75 -4.18
C SER A 229 -9.46 18.51 -4.92
N THR A 230 -10.24 19.58 -5.06
CA THR A 230 -11.45 19.61 -5.89
C THR A 230 -11.25 20.33 -7.22
N SER A 231 -10.06 20.92 -7.43
CA SER A 231 -9.74 21.71 -8.63
C SER A 231 -8.92 20.93 -9.68
N GLY A 232 -8.66 19.64 -9.47
CA GLY A 232 -7.78 18.85 -10.35
C GLY A 232 -6.28 19.11 -10.11
N VAL A 233 -5.91 20.14 -9.34
CA VAL A 233 -4.51 20.47 -9.05
C VAL A 233 -3.99 19.58 -7.93
N THR A 234 -2.79 19.02 -8.14
CA THR A 234 -1.99 18.35 -7.12
C THR A 234 -0.77 19.19 -6.80
N SER A 235 -0.50 19.43 -5.52
CA SER A 235 0.68 20.16 -5.08
C SER A 235 1.30 19.56 -3.84
N TYR A 236 2.61 19.55 -3.81
CA TYR A 236 3.42 19.08 -2.67
C TYR A 236 4.42 20.17 -2.27
N LYS A 237 4.57 20.38 -0.98
CA LYS A 237 5.62 21.20 -0.40
C LYS A 237 6.56 20.30 0.38
N GLY A 238 7.84 20.38 0.09
CA GLY A 238 8.85 19.59 0.75
C GLY A 238 8.67 18.08 0.58
N MET A 239 8.21 17.59 -0.59
CA MET A 239 8.05 16.15 -0.81
C MET A 239 9.40 15.44 -0.86
N TYR A 240 9.42 14.20 -0.38
CA TYR A 240 10.62 13.35 -0.39
C TYR A 240 10.26 11.89 -0.63
N ASN A 241 11.21 11.15 -1.22
CA ASN A 241 11.08 9.69 -1.34
C ASN A 241 11.77 9.04 -0.13
N PRO A 242 11.04 8.34 0.76
CA PRO A 242 11.63 7.77 1.97
C PRO A 242 12.76 6.79 1.71
N TYR A 243 12.65 5.96 0.67
CA TYR A 243 13.68 5.02 0.27
C TYR A 243 14.94 5.73 -0.22
N VAL A 244 14.79 6.70 -1.13
CA VAL A 244 15.93 7.44 -1.69
C VAL A 244 16.60 8.28 -0.61
N LYS A 245 15.80 8.91 0.28
CA LYS A 245 16.34 9.67 1.42
C LYS A 245 17.21 8.79 2.30
N GLU A 246 16.75 7.60 2.67
CA GLU A 246 17.55 6.68 3.49
C GLU A 246 18.85 6.25 2.80
N VAL A 247 18.79 5.94 1.49
CA VAL A 247 19.99 5.57 0.71
C VAL A 247 21.01 6.70 0.69
N VAL A 248 20.58 7.94 0.44
CA VAL A 248 21.43 9.14 0.40
C VAL A 248 22.06 9.41 1.77
N GLU A 249 21.27 9.40 2.83
CA GLU A 249 21.73 9.67 4.21
C GLU A 249 22.70 8.58 4.71
N ARG A 250 22.47 7.30 4.39
CA ARG A 250 23.39 6.21 4.69
C ARG A 250 24.74 6.35 3.95
N ALA A 251 24.72 6.93 2.77
CA ALA A 251 25.92 7.25 2.01
C ALA A 251 26.63 8.52 2.50
N GLY A 252 26.12 9.19 3.55
CA GLY A 252 26.68 10.44 4.11
C GLY A 252 26.29 11.69 3.33
N GLY A 253 25.33 11.59 2.39
CA GLY A 253 24.78 12.72 1.65
C GLY A 253 23.63 13.39 2.40
N GLU A 254 23.20 14.54 1.89
CA GLU A 254 22.03 15.27 2.36
C GLU A 254 20.91 15.18 1.31
N PHE A 255 19.72 14.73 1.70
CA PHE A 255 18.56 14.70 0.82
C PHE A 255 17.88 16.07 0.79
N THR A 256 17.60 16.57 -0.42
CA THR A 256 16.90 17.84 -0.62
C THR A 256 15.42 17.58 -0.93
N PRO A 257 14.49 17.98 -0.05
CA PRO A 257 13.04 17.92 -0.33
C PRO A 257 12.68 18.85 -1.49
N ILE A 258 11.59 18.53 -2.21
CA ILE A 258 11.20 19.17 -3.47
C ILE A 258 9.77 19.68 -3.38
N ASP A 259 9.54 20.89 -3.89
CA ASP A 259 8.20 21.43 -4.14
C ASP A 259 7.78 21.11 -5.58
N LEU A 260 6.57 20.58 -5.76
CA LEU A 260 6.02 20.26 -7.06
C LEU A 260 4.54 20.61 -7.11
N SER A 261 4.10 21.23 -8.20
CA SER A 261 2.68 21.45 -8.47
C SER A 261 2.38 21.10 -9.93
N PHE A 262 1.30 20.37 -10.17
CA PHE A 262 0.79 20.04 -11.47
C PHE A 262 -0.72 19.86 -11.42
N GLY A 263 -1.38 20.05 -12.57
CA GLY A 263 -2.84 19.91 -12.69
C GLY A 263 -3.19 19.00 -13.86
N ASP A 264 -4.35 19.25 -14.43
CA ASP A 264 -4.79 18.59 -15.65
C ASP A 264 -4.01 19.16 -16.83
N GLY A 265 -3.40 18.28 -17.61
CA GLY A 265 -2.50 18.62 -18.71
C GLY A 265 -1.03 18.28 -18.45
N PRO A 266 -0.19 18.46 -19.47
CA PRO A 266 1.21 18.03 -19.43
C PRO A 266 2.11 19.01 -18.67
N VAL A 267 2.94 18.44 -17.80
CA VAL A 267 4.11 19.09 -17.19
C VAL A 267 5.35 18.31 -17.59
N VAL A 268 6.29 18.98 -18.26
CA VAL A 268 7.55 18.38 -18.72
C VAL A 268 8.71 18.89 -17.87
N ILE A 269 9.45 17.98 -17.26
CA ILE A 269 10.64 18.29 -16.46
C ILE A 269 11.87 18.02 -17.33
N ILE A 270 12.61 19.06 -17.62
CA ILE A 270 13.87 18.99 -18.37
C ILE A 270 15.09 19.13 -17.46
N GLY A 271 16.24 18.70 -17.91
CA GLY A 271 17.51 18.81 -17.17
C GLY A 271 18.46 17.66 -17.49
N ALA A 272 19.71 17.78 -17.03
CA ALA A 272 20.72 16.75 -17.24
C ALA A 272 20.36 15.44 -16.51
N ASN A 273 20.87 14.33 -17.05
CA ASN A 273 20.88 13.05 -16.36
C ASN A 273 21.73 13.22 -15.10
N MET A 274 21.29 12.82 -13.93
CA MET A 274 21.78 13.07 -12.58
C MET A 274 21.12 14.27 -11.87
N GLY A 275 20.29 15.07 -12.53
CA GLY A 275 19.54 16.18 -11.91
C GLY A 275 18.39 15.76 -10.99
N GLY A 276 18.22 14.47 -10.67
CA GLY A 276 17.15 13.99 -9.80
C GLY A 276 15.77 13.93 -10.46
N LYS A 277 15.62 14.14 -11.77
CA LYS A 277 14.34 14.10 -12.50
C LYS A 277 13.55 12.81 -12.23
N THR A 278 14.21 11.64 -12.36
CA THR A 278 13.63 10.33 -12.08
C THR A 278 13.15 10.23 -10.63
N VAL A 279 13.87 10.82 -9.66
CA VAL A 279 13.47 10.83 -8.26
C VAL A 279 12.23 11.67 -8.04
N VAL A 280 12.07 12.79 -8.73
CA VAL A 280 10.86 13.62 -8.71
C VAL A 280 9.65 12.81 -9.16
N LEU A 281 9.75 12.13 -10.32
CA LEU A 281 8.67 11.30 -10.83
C LEU A 281 8.34 10.11 -9.91
N LYS A 282 9.38 9.39 -9.47
CA LYS A 282 9.22 8.28 -8.51
C LYS A 282 8.50 8.75 -7.24
N THR A 283 8.85 9.93 -6.73
CA THR A 283 8.23 10.49 -5.52
C THR A 283 6.77 10.90 -5.78
N ALA A 284 6.48 11.56 -6.90
CA ALA A 284 5.12 11.94 -7.27
C ALA A 284 4.22 10.69 -7.43
N ALA A 285 4.71 9.65 -8.12
CA ALA A 285 4.01 8.38 -8.26
C ALA A 285 3.76 7.69 -6.91
N LEU A 286 4.79 7.65 -6.05
CA LEU A 286 4.67 7.13 -4.68
C LEU A 286 3.60 7.88 -3.90
N CYS A 287 3.64 9.21 -3.87
CA CYS A 287 2.65 10.03 -3.16
C CYS A 287 1.22 9.80 -3.67
N GLN A 288 1.05 9.70 -4.99
CA GLN A 288 -0.26 9.43 -5.57
C GLN A 288 -0.77 8.02 -5.20
N TRP A 289 0.11 7.00 -5.19
CA TRP A 289 -0.26 5.65 -4.74
C TRP A 289 -0.61 5.62 -3.26
N LEU A 290 0.21 6.24 -2.39
CA LEU A 290 -0.06 6.32 -0.96
C LEU A 290 -1.42 7.00 -0.68
N PHE A 291 -1.74 8.04 -1.44
CA PHE A 291 -3.02 8.74 -1.37
C PHE A 291 -4.19 7.81 -1.70
N CYS A 292 -4.09 7.02 -2.78
CA CYS A 292 -5.13 6.06 -3.18
C CYS A 292 -5.35 4.93 -2.15
N PHE A 293 -4.39 4.69 -1.26
CA PHE A 293 -4.53 3.70 -0.19
C PHE A 293 -4.74 4.32 1.21
N GLY A 294 -5.04 5.63 1.28
CA GLY A 294 -5.29 6.32 2.54
C GLY A 294 -4.10 6.26 3.50
N MET A 295 -2.88 6.42 2.99
CA MET A 295 -1.64 6.42 3.76
C MET A 295 -1.10 7.85 3.94
N GLY A 296 -0.25 8.07 4.95
CA GLY A 296 0.44 9.33 5.12
C GLY A 296 1.35 9.65 3.93
N ILE A 297 1.43 10.93 3.57
CA ILE A 297 2.20 11.41 2.41
C ILE A 297 3.56 11.95 2.87
N PRO A 298 4.67 11.54 2.25
CA PRO A 298 5.99 12.03 2.56
C PRO A 298 6.22 13.45 1.99
N ALA A 299 5.63 14.42 2.65
CA ALA A 299 5.72 15.85 2.37
C ALA A 299 5.47 16.65 3.65
N GLU A 300 5.84 17.94 3.66
CA GLU A 300 5.43 18.88 4.72
C GLU A 300 3.94 19.20 4.60
N GLU A 301 3.48 19.50 3.38
CA GLU A 301 2.09 19.77 3.05
C GLU A 301 1.78 19.11 1.69
N ALA A 302 0.57 18.60 1.53
CA ALA A 302 0.11 18.00 0.27
C ALA A 302 -1.35 18.34 0.01
N LEU A 303 -1.65 18.77 -1.21
CA LEU A 303 -2.99 18.90 -1.78
C LEU A 303 -3.04 17.95 -2.97
N ILE A 304 -3.91 16.92 -2.95
CA ILE A 304 -3.86 15.85 -3.96
C ILE A 304 -5.23 15.68 -4.60
N ALA A 305 -5.26 15.70 -5.94
CA ALA A 305 -6.45 15.40 -6.72
C ALA A 305 -6.69 13.88 -6.79
N PRO A 306 -7.92 13.40 -6.48
CA PRO A 306 -8.29 12.01 -6.69
C PRO A 306 -8.17 11.61 -8.16
N ARG A 307 -7.58 10.44 -8.41
CA ARG A 307 -7.41 9.89 -9.77
C ARG A 307 -7.95 8.46 -9.82
N GLU A 308 -8.64 8.11 -10.87
CA GLU A 308 -9.16 6.74 -11.06
C GLU A 308 -8.08 5.77 -11.50
N ARG A 309 -7.14 6.26 -12.34
CA ARG A 309 -6.02 5.48 -12.84
C ARG A 309 -4.73 6.26 -12.67
N VAL A 310 -3.74 5.58 -12.12
CA VAL A 310 -2.39 6.13 -11.95
C VAL A 310 -1.41 5.22 -12.67
N PHE A 311 -0.59 5.80 -13.53
CA PHE A 311 0.44 5.09 -14.29
C PHE A 311 1.82 5.63 -13.91
N PHE A 312 2.77 4.73 -13.71
CA PHE A 312 4.17 5.06 -13.59
C PHE A 312 4.98 4.20 -14.56
N ILE A 313 5.65 4.83 -15.51
CA ILE A 313 6.45 4.17 -16.55
C ILE A 313 7.87 4.70 -16.44
N SER A 314 8.83 3.79 -16.21
CA SER A 314 10.25 4.11 -16.15
C SER A 314 11.01 3.08 -16.99
N GLY A 315 12.03 3.53 -17.70
CA GLY A 315 12.85 2.67 -18.57
C GLY A 315 13.63 1.56 -17.86
N ASP A 316 13.65 1.56 -16.53
CA ASP A 316 14.30 0.53 -15.70
C ASP A 316 13.47 -0.79 -15.61
N ALA A 317 12.22 -0.77 -16.08
CA ALA A 317 11.36 -1.96 -16.10
C ALA A 317 11.73 -2.89 -17.26
N GLN A 318 12.76 -3.71 -17.07
CA GLN A 318 13.12 -4.80 -18.00
C GLN A 318 12.13 -5.95 -17.80
N ASP A 319 11.11 -6.02 -18.64
CA ASP A 319 10.27 -7.22 -18.72
C ASP A 319 10.97 -8.29 -19.58
N MET A 320 11.96 -8.96 -18.96
CA MET A 320 12.70 -10.05 -19.60
C MET A 320 11.82 -11.28 -19.90
N GLY A 321 10.61 -11.32 -19.36
CA GLY A 321 9.68 -12.46 -19.54
C GLY A 321 8.92 -12.45 -20.86
N ALA A 322 8.74 -11.30 -21.52
CA ALA A 322 7.92 -11.17 -22.72
C ALA A 322 8.70 -11.27 -24.05
N GLY A 323 10.03 -11.39 -24.03
CA GLY A 323 10.87 -11.47 -25.23
C GLY A 323 10.84 -10.22 -26.13
N LEU A 324 10.33 -9.10 -25.62
CA LEU A 324 10.31 -7.80 -26.29
C LEU A 324 11.59 -7.05 -26.00
N SER A 325 12.05 -6.21 -26.99
CA SER A 325 13.08 -5.22 -26.66
C SER A 325 12.57 -4.22 -25.62
N SER A 326 13.46 -3.65 -24.81
CA SER A 326 13.11 -2.66 -23.78
C SER A 326 12.29 -1.50 -24.36
N PHE A 327 12.62 -1.05 -25.57
CA PHE A 327 11.85 -0.04 -26.30
C PHE A 327 10.42 -0.50 -26.62
N ALA A 328 10.22 -1.71 -27.09
CA ALA A 328 8.89 -2.21 -27.43
C ALA A 328 8.00 -2.38 -26.18
N ALA A 329 8.57 -2.81 -25.06
CA ALA A 329 7.86 -2.91 -23.79
C ALA A 329 7.44 -1.51 -23.28
N GLU A 330 8.34 -0.54 -23.35
CA GLU A 330 8.06 0.86 -23.00
C GLU A 330 6.94 1.44 -23.86
N MET A 331 7.02 1.30 -25.19
CA MET A 331 5.98 1.79 -26.12
C MET A 331 4.61 1.14 -25.84
N LYS A 332 4.57 -0.14 -25.51
CA LYS A 332 3.33 -0.83 -25.11
C LYS A 332 2.75 -0.26 -23.80
N ALA A 333 3.60 0.04 -22.83
CA ALA A 333 3.15 0.63 -21.57
C ALA A 333 2.57 2.04 -21.80
N ILE A 334 3.23 2.85 -22.64
CA ILE A 334 2.75 4.19 -23.03
C ILE A 334 1.45 4.10 -23.82
N ASP A 335 1.33 3.17 -24.78
CA ASP A 335 0.08 2.90 -25.51
C ASP A 335 -1.08 2.57 -24.56
N GLY A 336 -0.80 1.85 -23.45
CA GLY A 336 -1.76 1.59 -22.38
C GLY A 336 -2.34 2.88 -21.78
N VAL A 337 -1.52 3.91 -21.57
CA VAL A 337 -1.97 5.22 -21.07
C VAL A 337 -2.83 5.93 -22.12
N VAL A 338 -2.38 5.93 -23.38
CA VAL A 338 -3.09 6.57 -24.49
C VAL A 338 -4.46 5.93 -24.71
N ARG A 339 -4.56 4.59 -24.65
CA ARG A 339 -5.85 3.89 -24.75
C ARG A 339 -6.73 4.17 -23.54
N ALA A 340 -6.20 4.09 -22.34
CA ALA A 340 -6.94 4.40 -21.13
C ALA A 340 -7.54 5.80 -21.17
N SER A 341 -6.79 6.79 -21.68
CA SER A 341 -7.28 8.17 -21.84
C SER A 341 -8.33 8.32 -22.95
N ALA A 342 -8.32 7.45 -23.97
CA ALA A 342 -9.35 7.44 -25.01
C ALA A 342 -10.67 6.80 -24.54
N GLU A 343 -10.59 5.83 -23.63
CA GLU A 343 -11.74 5.15 -23.06
C GLU A 343 -12.40 5.94 -21.92
N ALA A 344 -11.63 6.79 -21.25
CA ALA A 344 -12.14 7.60 -20.14
C ALA A 344 -13.12 8.66 -20.63
N GLN A 345 -14.23 8.87 -19.90
CA GLN A 345 -15.15 9.98 -20.16
C GLN A 345 -14.53 11.34 -19.80
N ASP A 346 -13.57 11.32 -18.86
CA ASP A 346 -12.88 12.48 -18.35
C ASP A 346 -11.40 12.10 -18.09
N GLY A 347 -10.51 12.65 -18.89
CA GLY A 347 -9.08 12.39 -18.83
C GLY A 347 -8.41 12.97 -17.57
N SER A 348 -9.01 14.00 -16.96
CA SER A 348 -8.53 14.58 -15.71
C SER A 348 -8.50 13.59 -14.54
N ARG A 349 -9.21 12.46 -14.67
CA ARG A 349 -9.21 11.35 -13.70
C ARG A 349 -8.04 10.38 -13.87
N ILE A 350 -7.13 10.66 -14.79
CA ILE A 350 -5.93 9.86 -15.05
C ILE A 350 -4.69 10.69 -14.71
N ALA A 351 -3.77 10.07 -13.96
CA ALA A 351 -2.42 10.60 -13.76
C ALA A 351 -1.40 9.66 -14.40
N ALA A 352 -0.46 10.22 -15.15
CA ALA A 352 0.63 9.47 -15.77
C ALA A 352 1.98 10.12 -15.47
N MET A 353 2.89 9.35 -14.91
CA MET A 353 4.28 9.72 -14.65
C MET A 353 5.17 8.88 -15.56
N ILE A 354 5.86 9.52 -16.52
CA ILE A 354 6.63 8.83 -17.56
C ILE A 354 8.07 9.35 -17.55
N ASP A 355 9.02 8.47 -17.29
CA ASP A 355 10.44 8.82 -17.15
C ASP A 355 11.21 8.56 -18.44
N GLU A 356 11.72 9.64 -19.08
CA GLU A 356 12.55 9.67 -20.27
C GLU A 356 12.05 8.76 -21.41
N PRO A 357 10.79 8.91 -21.89
CA PRO A 357 10.24 8.07 -22.96
C PRO A 357 11.04 8.19 -24.26
N ALA A 358 11.10 7.06 -24.98
CA ALA A 358 11.80 6.93 -26.27
C ALA A 358 13.31 7.24 -26.23
N ARG A 359 13.96 7.15 -25.05
CA ARG A 359 15.39 7.45 -24.88
C ARG A 359 16.31 6.56 -25.73
N SER A 360 15.90 5.33 -26.00
CA SER A 360 16.72 4.32 -26.69
C SER A 360 16.56 4.30 -28.21
N THR A 361 15.90 5.31 -28.79
CA THR A 361 15.69 5.41 -30.26
C THR A 361 16.44 6.60 -30.88
N ASN A 362 16.27 6.78 -32.20
CA ASN A 362 16.81 7.95 -32.90
C ASN A 362 16.25 9.26 -32.32
N PRO A 363 17.10 10.26 -32.00
CA PRO A 363 16.64 11.51 -31.37
C PRO A 363 15.51 12.25 -32.12
N ILE A 364 15.53 12.22 -33.44
CA ILE A 364 14.48 12.88 -34.26
C ILE A 364 13.15 12.16 -34.08
N GLU A 365 13.16 10.83 -34.20
CA GLU A 365 11.95 10.00 -33.98
C GLU A 365 11.48 10.04 -32.52
N GLY A 366 12.40 10.03 -31.59
CA GLY A 366 12.11 10.12 -30.14
C GLY A 366 11.43 11.45 -29.80
N THR A 367 11.94 12.58 -30.33
CA THR A 367 11.31 13.89 -30.14
C THR A 367 9.88 13.90 -30.69
N ALA A 368 9.67 13.42 -31.92
CA ALA A 368 8.36 13.38 -32.54
C ALA A 368 7.36 12.53 -31.78
N LEU A 369 7.80 11.36 -31.25
CA LEU A 369 6.97 10.48 -30.40
C LEU A 369 6.56 11.17 -29.09
N VAL A 370 7.50 11.86 -28.45
CA VAL A 370 7.23 12.55 -27.17
C VAL A 370 6.32 13.77 -27.37
N GLU A 371 6.56 14.58 -28.43
CA GLU A 371 5.68 15.71 -28.77
C GLU A 371 4.24 15.24 -29.04
N ALA A 372 4.08 14.20 -29.86
CA ALA A 372 2.77 13.63 -30.17
C ALA A 372 2.08 13.09 -28.91
N LEU A 373 2.83 12.45 -27.99
CA LEU A 373 2.31 11.96 -26.71
C LEU A 373 1.81 13.11 -25.83
N VAL A 374 2.62 14.16 -25.69
CA VAL A 374 2.29 15.37 -24.90
C VAL A 374 1.05 16.05 -25.46
N ASP A 375 0.94 16.19 -26.79
CA ASP A 375 -0.21 16.79 -27.46
C ASP A 375 -1.49 15.97 -27.26
N ILE A 376 -1.44 14.66 -27.51
CA ILE A 376 -2.60 13.76 -27.34
C ILE A 376 -3.10 13.75 -25.90
N LEU A 377 -2.22 13.58 -24.93
CA LEU A 377 -2.61 13.50 -23.51
C LEU A 377 -3.01 14.87 -22.98
N GLY A 378 -2.43 15.95 -23.48
CA GLY A 378 -2.82 17.32 -23.17
C GLY A 378 -4.23 17.66 -23.65
N GLN A 379 -4.59 17.32 -24.90
CA GLN A 379 -5.95 17.50 -25.44
C GLN A 379 -7.01 16.71 -24.67
N ARG A 380 -6.60 15.67 -23.95
CA ARG A 380 -7.47 14.82 -23.11
C ARG A 380 -7.42 15.17 -21.63
N GLU A 381 -6.76 16.26 -21.28
CA GLU A 381 -6.65 16.76 -19.89
C GLU A 381 -6.07 15.72 -18.91
N VAL A 382 -5.22 14.79 -19.38
CA VAL A 382 -4.52 13.84 -18.52
C VAL A 382 -3.48 14.59 -17.68
N ALA A 383 -3.46 14.36 -16.38
CA ALA A 383 -2.41 14.88 -15.50
C ALA A 383 -1.08 14.17 -15.80
N LEU A 384 -0.38 14.66 -16.82
CA LEU A 384 0.88 14.09 -17.29
C LEU A 384 2.07 14.78 -16.64
N LEU A 385 2.90 14.00 -15.95
CA LEU A 385 4.21 14.44 -15.50
C LEU A 385 5.27 13.62 -16.23
N LEU A 386 6.09 14.27 -17.05
CA LEU A 386 7.03 13.62 -17.95
C LEU A 386 8.43 14.20 -17.79
N THR A 387 9.46 13.36 -17.75
CA THR A 387 10.85 13.82 -17.85
C THR A 387 11.38 13.56 -19.23
N THR A 388 12.21 14.44 -19.74
CA THR A 388 12.87 14.24 -21.02
C THR A 388 14.12 15.09 -21.15
N HIS A 389 15.00 14.70 -22.06
CA HIS A 389 16.10 15.49 -22.55
C HIS A 389 15.80 16.14 -23.92
N TYR A 390 14.63 15.81 -24.52
CA TYR A 390 14.17 16.41 -25.75
C TYR A 390 13.64 17.83 -25.51
N ASN A 391 13.78 18.71 -26.51
CA ASN A 391 13.24 20.06 -26.45
C ASN A 391 11.77 20.09 -26.93
N ILE A 392 10.84 19.97 -25.98
CA ILE A 392 9.41 20.00 -26.25
C ILE A 392 8.92 21.46 -26.21
N PRO A 393 8.17 21.96 -27.22
CA PRO A 393 7.67 23.32 -27.22
C PRO A 393 6.79 23.69 -26.04
N SER A 394 6.94 24.88 -25.49
CA SER A 394 6.15 25.36 -24.34
C SER A 394 4.67 25.62 -24.66
N SER A 395 4.30 25.67 -25.94
CA SER A 395 2.90 25.78 -26.38
C SER A 395 2.05 24.52 -26.03
N HIS A 396 2.68 23.39 -25.80
CA HIS A 396 2.00 22.12 -25.55
C HIS A 396 2.04 21.67 -24.09
N CYS A 397 2.87 22.30 -23.24
CA CYS A 397 3.08 21.85 -21.86
C CYS A 397 3.62 22.96 -20.96
N THR A 398 3.41 22.81 -19.66
CA THR A 398 4.17 23.55 -18.66
C THR A 398 5.58 22.95 -18.56
N ARG A 399 6.62 23.79 -18.66
CA ARG A 399 8.01 23.35 -18.61
C ARG A 399 8.62 23.69 -17.26
N LEU A 400 9.21 22.69 -16.62
CA LEU A 400 10.00 22.82 -15.41
C LEU A 400 11.42 22.33 -15.67
N ARG A 401 12.39 22.86 -14.92
CA ARG A 401 13.74 22.32 -14.88
C ARG A 401 14.24 22.16 -13.46
N VAL A 402 15.16 21.24 -13.27
CA VAL A 402 15.97 21.19 -12.03
C VAL A 402 16.99 22.32 -12.10
N ARG A 403 17.21 23.03 -11.00
CA ARG A 403 18.15 24.17 -10.95
C ARG A 403 19.59 23.79 -11.30
N GLY A 404 20.01 22.55 -10.98
CA GLY A 404 21.34 22.05 -11.31
C GLY A 404 22.43 22.48 -10.32
N MET A 405 23.66 22.66 -10.81
CA MET A 405 24.81 23.02 -9.98
C MET A 405 24.78 24.50 -9.60
N GLU A 406 24.70 24.79 -8.30
CA GLU A 406 24.81 26.13 -7.72
C GLU A 406 25.92 26.09 -6.63
N ASP A 407 26.89 26.97 -6.72
CA ASP A 407 28.02 27.09 -5.77
C ASP A 407 28.76 25.75 -5.50
N GLY A 408 28.89 24.91 -6.53
CA GLY A 408 29.57 23.62 -6.44
C GLY A 408 28.76 22.51 -5.77
N LYS A 409 27.48 22.75 -5.45
CA LYS A 409 26.53 21.76 -4.95
C LYS A 409 25.35 21.61 -5.87
N MET A 410 24.79 20.39 -5.93
CA MET A 410 23.60 20.13 -6.73
C MET A 410 22.36 20.67 -6.01
N ASN A 411 21.62 21.56 -6.68
CA ASN A 411 20.33 22.04 -6.23
C ASN A 411 19.21 21.33 -7.01
N TYR A 412 18.47 20.46 -6.33
CA TYR A 412 17.42 19.63 -6.93
C TYR A 412 16.05 20.34 -7.04
N ARG A 413 15.95 21.60 -6.63
CA ARG A 413 14.68 22.34 -6.68
C ARG A 413 14.24 22.57 -8.13
N LEU A 414 12.92 22.51 -8.34
CA LEU A 414 12.31 22.77 -9.63
C LEU A 414 12.07 24.28 -9.81
N CYS A 415 12.26 24.76 -11.03
CA CYS A 415 11.90 26.12 -11.43
C CYS A 415 11.33 26.10 -12.86
N PRO A 416 10.55 27.13 -13.24
CA PRO A 416 10.09 27.28 -14.62
C PRO A 416 11.26 27.30 -15.61
N ALA A 417 11.10 26.58 -16.73
CA ALA A 417 12.08 26.55 -17.81
C ALA A 417 11.58 27.38 -19.01
N PRO A 418 12.31 28.43 -19.43
CA PRO A 418 11.96 29.18 -20.61
C PRO A 418 12.11 28.33 -21.88
N GLU A 419 11.48 28.80 -22.99
CA GLU A 419 11.60 28.15 -24.28
C GLU A 419 13.04 28.20 -24.81
N GLY A 420 13.52 27.08 -25.37
CA GLY A 420 14.90 26.98 -25.85
C GLY A 420 15.95 26.70 -24.77
N ASP A 421 15.57 26.61 -23.48
CA ASP A 421 16.50 26.27 -22.42
C ASP A 421 16.85 24.78 -22.53
N VAL A 422 18.05 24.49 -23.02
CA VAL A 422 18.62 23.13 -23.05
C VAL A 422 19.78 23.12 -22.03
N PRO A 423 19.66 22.40 -20.91
CA PRO A 423 20.72 22.39 -19.92
C PRO A 423 21.98 21.70 -20.44
N HIS A 424 23.08 22.43 -20.54
CA HIS A 424 24.42 21.92 -20.91
C HIS A 424 25.22 21.46 -19.66
N GLU A 425 24.58 20.71 -18.76
CA GLU A 425 25.18 20.33 -17.48
C GLU A 425 26.05 19.06 -17.55
N ALA A 426 25.94 18.26 -18.61
CA ALA A 426 26.68 17.00 -18.73
C ALA A 426 28.21 17.17 -18.61
N LEU A 427 28.74 18.24 -19.21
CA LEU A 427 30.17 18.55 -19.10
C LEU A 427 30.56 19.03 -17.71
N ASN A 428 29.74 19.84 -17.06
CA ASN A 428 30.00 20.31 -15.69
C ASN A 428 29.99 19.13 -14.71
N VAL A 429 29.07 18.18 -14.90
CA VAL A 429 29.05 16.95 -14.11
C VAL A 429 30.31 16.10 -14.37
N ALA A 430 30.70 15.93 -15.64
CA ALA A 430 31.93 15.19 -15.98
C ALA A 430 33.17 15.81 -15.34
N GLU A 431 33.25 17.15 -15.28
CA GLU A 431 34.35 17.87 -14.61
C GLU A 431 34.32 17.68 -13.08
N SER A 432 33.13 17.74 -12.47
CA SER A 432 32.97 17.50 -11.01
C SER A 432 33.39 16.10 -10.59
N LEU A 433 33.27 15.13 -11.49
CA LEU A 433 33.70 13.73 -11.30
C LEU A 433 35.22 13.53 -11.58
N ASN A 434 35.98 14.61 -11.87
CA ASN A 434 37.38 14.55 -12.23
C ASN A 434 37.70 13.65 -13.43
N ILE A 435 36.79 13.61 -14.41
CA ILE A 435 37.00 12.91 -15.69
C ILE A 435 38.15 13.62 -16.45
N SER A 436 38.91 12.86 -17.25
CA SER A 436 40.07 13.34 -17.96
C SER A 436 39.90 14.76 -18.55
N PRO A 437 40.70 15.75 -18.13
CA PRO A 437 40.59 17.14 -18.66
C PRO A 437 40.84 17.23 -20.17
N GLU A 438 41.56 16.29 -20.75
CA GLU A 438 41.78 16.22 -22.20
C GLU A 438 40.47 15.90 -22.93
N TRP A 439 39.67 14.94 -22.39
CA TRP A 439 38.40 14.54 -22.97
C TRP A 439 37.36 15.65 -22.82
N THR A 440 37.15 16.16 -21.61
CA THR A 440 36.18 17.23 -21.34
C THR A 440 36.53 18.52 -22.08
N GLY A 441 37.82 18.86 -22.17
CA GLY A 441 38.31 20.04 -22.93
C GLY A 441 38.08 19.93 -24.45
N LYS A 442 38.24 18.73 -25.02
CA LYS A 442 37.88 18.50 -26.44
C LYS A 442 36.39 18.58 -26.67
N ALA A 443 35.55 18.01 -25.77
CA ALA A 443 34.11 18.05 -25.86
C ALA A 443 33.58 19.53 -25.82
N LYS A 444 34.11 20.35 -24.90
CA LYS A 444 33.77 21.81 -24.86
C LYS A 444 34.06 22.53 -26.16
N LYS A 445 35.23 22.28 -26.73
CA LYS A 445 35.59 22.91 -28.02
C LYS A 445 34.67 22.52 -29.16
N LEU A 446 34.13 21.30 -29.18
CA LEU A 446 33.20 20.87 -30.21
C LEU A 446 31.82 21.54 -30.06
N LEU A 447 31.37 21.80 -28.81
CA LEU A 447 30.11 22.52 -28.54
C LEU A 447 30.19 24.01 -28.85
N GLU A 448 31.37 24.66 -28.82
CA GLU A 448 31.57 26.06 -29.18
C GLU A 448 31.52 26.29 -30.71
N TYR A 449 31.56 25.21 -31.51
CA TYR A 449 31.51 25.25 -32.98
C TYR A 449 30.12 24.95 -33.59
N GLU A 450 29.12 24.55 -32.76
CA GLU A 450 27.71 24.43 -33.15
C GLU A 450 26.93 25.68 -32.69
#